data_b44c78ae3ab15ac0f55dd02ce468b787
#
_entry.id   b44c78ae3ab15ac0f55dd02ce468b787
#
_cell.length_a   1.000
_cell.length_b   1.000
_cell.length_c   1.000
_cell.angle_alpha   90.00
_cell.angle_beta   90.00
_cell.angle_gamma   90.00
#
_symmetry.space_group_name_H-M   'P 1'
#
loop_
_entity.id
_entity.type
_entity.pdbx_description
1 polymer ?
#
loop_
_entity_poly.entity_id
_entity_poly.type
_entity_poly.pdbx_seq_one_letter_code
_entity_poly.pdbx_strand_id
1 'polypeptide(L)'
;MFYKTTLFWLLTLGLVSMTPAYANISADTLTEEQDKQALSVDQSAEAEQNQSSTYRLPDALKRILVPGISVSQQFSAQSGLTGWVLSREDNHTLVYTTADGKTLITGTLLDHKGNNLSEFYTKRYLPEADFALLAQAYSIAQKSELQEHKAKSQGAGGSDNSVLYVFFDPNCPYCQFAWQALEVYQQQGAEIRWIPVAYLQPDSRIKATALLQSEQPEHSLRAVMMQQEILPMPEEGIGIESEQALSFNMQLMKRFALQGTPAFVWLDSEQQLQSYSGMPKLATFAEMTGQEEQPQKAPELARFR
;
A
#
# COMPACT_ATOMS: atom_id res chain seq x y z
N MET A 1 -61.28 30.55 41.73
CA MET A 1 -62.13 30.05 42.82
C MET A 1 -61.48 28.73 43.28
N PHE A 2 -61.11 28.74 44.58
CA PHE A 2 -60.65 27.63 45.44
C PHE A 2 -59.35 26.86 45.05
N TYR A 3 -58.22 27.11 45.74
CA TYR A 3 -57.73 26.73 47.07
C TYR A 3 -57.76 25.22 47.35
N LYS A 4 -56.58 24.59 47.59
CA LYS A 4 -56.02 24.15 48.87
C LYS A 4 -54.87 23.16 48.59
N THR A 5 -53.68 23.47 49.00
CA THR A 5 -52.91 23.28 50.26
C THR A 5 -52.32 21.91 50.44
N THR A 6 -51.00 21.94 50.48
CA THR A 6 -50.03 21.38 51.44
C THR A 6 -50.03 19.87 51.70
N LEU A 7 -48.84 19.23 51.50
CA LEU A 7 -48.13 18.74 52.69
C LEU A 7 -46.63 18.41 52.35
N PHE A 8 -45.76 18.99 53.14
CA PHE A 8 -44.37 18.74 53.30
C PHE A 8 -44.11 17.30 53.79
N TRP A 9 -43.16 16.57 53.20
CA TRP A 9 -42.35 15.59 53.93
C TRP A 9 -40.91 15.64 53.47
N LEU A 10 -40.06 16.14 54.36
CA LEU A 10 -38.62 16.07 54.36
C LEU A 10 -38.21 14.60 54.65
N LEU A 11 -37.45 13.99 53.79
CA LEU A 11 -36.61 12.86 54.11
C LEU A 11 -35.23 13.07 53.50
N THR A 12 -34.32 13.50 54.34
CA THR A 12 -32.88 13.50 54.13
C THR A 12 -32.39 12.08 54.02
N LEU A 13 -31.81 11.69 52.87
CA LEU A 13 -30.93 10.53 52.81
C LEU A 13 -29.73 10.87 51.88
N GLY A 14 -28.57 10.52 52.44
CA GLY A 14 -27.24 10.90 52.02
C GLY A 14 -26.90 10.68 50.55
N LEU A 15 -26.28 11.67 49.97
CA LEU A 15 -25.49 11.57 48.76
C LEU A 15 -24.23 10.76 49.05
N VAL A 16 -24.24 9.49 48.66
CA VAL A 16 -22.99 8.76 48.41
C VAL A 16 -22.57 9.11 46.98
N SER A 17 -21.64 10.01 46.89
CA SER A 17 -20.94 10.33 45.63
C SER A 17 -20.05 9.14 45.26
N MET A 18 -20.52 8.25 44.41
CA MET A 18 -19.66 7.33 43.66
C MET A 18 -19.09 8.06 42.45
N THR A 19 -17.90 8.58 42.59
CA THR A 19 -17.08 8.97 41.43
C THR A 19 -16.65 7.69 40.73
N PRO A 20 -16.91 7.52 39.43
CA PRO A 20 -16.25 6.47 38.69
C PRO A 20 -14.77 6.86 38.56
N ALA A 21 -13.90 6.10 39.16
CA ALA A 21 -12.48 6.13 38.89
C ALA A 21 -12.28 5.68 37.43
N TYR A 22 -12.17 6.61 36.50
CA TYR A 22 -11.57 6.34 35.20
C TYR A 22 -10.08 6.08 35.44
N ALA A 23 -9.72 4.80 35.49
CA ALA A 23 -8.35 4.40 35.38
C ALA A 23 -7.88 4.79 33.96
N ASN A 24 -7.02 5.78 33.89
CA ASN A 24 -6.19 6.04 32.72
C ASN A 24 -5.26 4.82 32.56
N ILE A 25 -5.68 3.85 31.78
CA ILE A 25 -4.79 2.82 31.26
C ILE A 25 -4.11 3.46 30.06
N SER A 26 -2.86 3.85 30.25
CA SER A 26 -1.99 4.33 29.19
C SER A 26 -1.93 3.28 28.08
N ALA A 27 -2.08 3.72 26.81
CA ALA A 27 -2.06 2.85 25.63
C ALA A 27 -0.77 2.03 25.49
N ASP A 28 0.30 2.41 26.20
CA ASP A 28 1.61 1.74 26.16
C ASP A 28 1.67 0.38 26.89
N THR A 29 0.74 0.10 27.82
CA THR A 29 0.79 -1.17 28.57
C THR A 29 0.10 -2.34 27.87
N LEU A 30 -0.76 -2.08 26.89
CA LEU A 30 -1.46 -3.15 26.15
C LEU A 30 -0.66 -3.71 24.96
N THR A 31 0.30 -2.93 24.44
CA THR A 31 1.18 -3.37 23.37
C THR A 31 2.26 -4.35 23.86
N GLU A 32 2.77 -4.16 25.06
CA GLU A 32 3.89 -4.94 25.59
C GLU A 32 3.48 -6.36 26.07
N GLU A 33 2.24 -6.55 26.47
CA GLU A 33 1.75 -7.86 26.92
C GLU A 33 1.25 -8.73 25.75
N GLN A 34 0.75 -8.13 24.67
CA GLN A 34 0.42 -8.85 23.45
C GLN A 34 1.68 -9.24 22.65
N ASP A 35 2.71 -8.41 22.63
CA ASP A 35 4.00 -8.73 22.05
C ASP A 35 4.74 -9.83 22.82
N LYS A 36 4.62 -9.88 24.15
CA LYS A 36 5.21 -10.96 24.96
C LYS A 36 4.53 -12.30 24.75
N GLN A 37 3.22 -12.33 24.46
CA GLN A 37 2.52 -13.57 24.12
C GLN A 37 2.81 -14.01 22.68
N ALA A 38 3.03 -13.09 21.75
CA ALA A 38 3.50 -13.40 20.40
C ALA A 38 4.97 -13.87 20.41
N LEU A 39 5.83 -13.27 21.25
CA LEU A 39 7.24 -13.62 21.39
C LEU A 39 7.48 -14.97 22.07
N SER A 40 6.56 -15.45 22.93
CA SER A 40 6.69 -16.75 23.59
C SER A 40 6.35 -17.95 22.70
N VAL A 41 5.71 -17.74 21.54
CA VAL A 41 5.42 -18.77 20.53
C VAL A 41 6.55 -18.91 19.51
N ASP A 42 7.44 -17.91 19.39
CA ASP A 42 8.40 -17.79 18.29
C ASP A 42 9.82 -18.31 18.59
N GLN A 43 10.12 -18.73 19.83
CA GLN A 43 11.44 -19.32 20.14
C GLN A 43 11.64 -20.76 19.66
N SER A 44 10.59 -21.37 19.03
CA SER A 44 10.71 -22.65 18.37
C SER A 44 10.84 -22.57 16.84
N ALA A 45 10.83 -21.38 16.25
CA ALA A 45 10.84 -21.18 14.78
C ALA A 45 12.24 -20.93 14.18
N GLU A 46 13.28 -20.71 14.99
CA GLU A 46 14.65 -20.47 14.47
C GLU A 46 15.45 -21.73 14.12
N ALA A 47 14.87 -22.91 14.22
CA ALA A 47 15.60 -24.18 14.02
C ALA A 47 15.19 -24.99 12.76
N GLU A 48 14.31 -24.51 11.88
CA GLU A 48 13.81 -25.28 10.73
C GLU A 48 14.00 -24.58 9.36
N GLN A 49 15.18 -24.09 9.08
CA GLN A 49 15.59 -23.91 7.69
C GLN A 49 16.17 -25.22 7.17
N ASN A 50 15.35 -26.10 6.71
CA ASN A 50 15.53 -27.14 5.68
C ASN A 50 14.74 -28.43 5.96
N GLN A 51 13.42 -28.38 5.79
CA GLN A 51 12.65 -29.60 5.54
C GLN A 51 11.45 -29.20 4.66
N SER A 52 11.23 -29.93 3.58
CA SER A 52 9.96 -29.87 2.83
C SER A 52 8.86 -30.39 3.77
N SER A 53 8.35 -29.52 4.62
CA SER A 53 7.27 -29.80 5.54
C SER A 53 6.00 -30.02 4.73
N THR A 54 5.54 -31.27 4.72
CA THR A 54 4.29 -31.67 4.08
C THR A 54 3.15 -31.08 4.90
N TYR A 55 2.76 -29.83 4.61
CA TYR A 55 1.59 -29.21 5.23
C TYR A 55 0.35 -30.07 4.96
N ARG A 56 -0.46 -30.32 6.00
CA ARG A 56 -1.78 -30.91 5.79
C ARG A 56 -2.71 -29.86 5.17
N LEU A 57 -2.75 -29.83 3.83
CA LEU A 57 -3.49 -28.84 3.09
C LEU A 57 -5.00 -28.98 3.29
N PRO A 58 -5.72 -27.90 3.64
CA PRO A 58 -7.19 -27.87 3.68
C PRO A 58 -7.79 -28.13 2.30
N ASP A 59 -8.99 -28.69 2.26
CA ASP A 59 -9.66 -29.03 0.99
C ASP A 59 -9.96 -27.79 0.15
N ALA A 60 -10.28 -26.66 0.78
CA ALA A 60 -10.46 -25.39 0.08
C ALA A 60 -9.20 -24.93 -0.64
N LEU A 61 -8.02 -25.12 -0.02
CA LEU A 61 -6.74 -24.74 -0.61
C LEU A 61 -6.32 -25.66 -1.75
N LYS A 62 -6.50 -26.99 -1.58
CA LYS A 62 -6.18 -27.96 -2.63
C LYS A 62 -6.84 -27.68 -3.98
N ARG A 63 -8.02 -27.06 -3.97
CA ARG A 63 -8.78 -26.75 -5.19
C ARG A 63 -8.17 -25.66 -6.04
N ILE A 64 -7.35 -24.78 -5.45
CA ILE A 64 -6.70 -23.66 -6.17
C ILE A 64 -5.23 -23.93 -6.51
N LEU A 65 -4.65 -24.99 -5.94
CA LEU A 65 -3.28 -25.39 -6.25
C LEU A 65 -3.25 -26.06 -7.62
N VAL A 66 -2.78 -25.33 -8.62
CA VAL A 66 -2.49 -25.83 -9.96
C VAL A 66 -1.00 -26.12 -10.12
N PRO A 67 -0.56 -26.88 -11.13
CA PRO A 67 0.86 -27.11 -11.39
C PRO A 67 1.65 -25.78 -11.43
N GLY A 68 2.78 -25.76 -10.73
CA GLY A 68 3.63 -24.58 -10.60
C GLY A 68 3.31 -23.68 -9.39
N ILE A 69 2.23 -23.94 -8.65
CA ILE A 69 1.97 -23.25 -7.37
C ILE A 69 2.32 -24.20 -6.22
N SER A 70 3.14 -23.75 -5.31
CA SER A 70 3.51 -24.43 -4.07
C SER A 70 3.09 -23.64 -2.84
N VAL A 71 2.96 -24.31 -1.71
CA VAL A 71 2.81 -23.67 -0.41
C VAL A 71 4.21 -23.53 0.19
N SER A 72 4.69 -22.30 0.35
CA SER A 72 6.00 -22.03 0.93
C SER A 72 5.95 -21.84 2.44
N GLN A 73 4.84 -21.36 2.98
CA GLN A 73 4.71 -21.12 4.41
C GLN A 73 3.24 -21.19 4.88
N GLN A 74 3.05 -21.62 6.14
CA GLN A 74 1.78 -21.58 6.87
C GLN A 74 1.99 -20.76 8.17
N PHE A 75 0.99 -19.98 8.56
CA PHE A 75 1.03 -19.22 9.82
C PHE A 75 -0.38 -19.07 10.42
N SER A 76 -0.42 -18.76 11.71
CA SER A 76 -1.67 -18.43 12.39
C SER A 76 -2.05 -16.97 12.09
N ALA A 77 -3.24 -16.76 11.57
CA ALA A 77 -3.79 -15.44 11.35
C ALA A 77 -4.87 -15.11 12.40
N GLN A 78 -5.20 -13.84 12.51
CA GLN A 78 -6.18 -13.36 13.50
C GLN A 78 -7.56 -14.02 13.29
N SER A 79 -8.37 -14.06 14.35
CA SER A 79 -9.73 -14.62 14.37
C SER A 79 -9.79 -16.11 14.01
N GLY A 80 -8.74 -16.88 14.35
CA GLY A 80 -8.70 -18.34 14.11
C GLY A 80 -8.53 -18.72 12.65
N LEU A 81 -8.12 -17.78 11.79
CA LEU A 81 -7.78 -18.07 10.41
C LEU A 81 -6.37 -18.70 10.33
N THR A 82 -6.16 -19.50 9.31
CA THR A 82 -4.83 -19.97 8.91
C THR A 82 -4.41 -19.22 7.66
N GLY A 83 -3.25 -18.54 7.72
CA GLY A 83 -2.63 -17.90 6.59
C GLY A 83 -1.70 -18.85 5.84
N TRP A 84 -1.63 -18.69 4.53
CA TRP A 84 -0.84 -19.49 3.61
C TRP A 84 -0.11 -18.58 2.63
N VAL A 85 1.19 -18.78 2.51
CA VAL A 85 1.98 -18.16 1.44
C VAL A 85 2.04 -19.14 0.27
N LEU A 86 1.45 -18.74 -0.84
CA LEU A 86 1.52 -19.46 -2.10
C LEU A 86 2.62 -18.85 -2.95
N SER A 87 3.48 -19.70 -3.50
CA SER A 87 4.60 -19.28 -4.34
C SER A 87 4.49 -19.91 -5.73
N ARG A 88 4.69 -19.09 -6.73
CA ARG A 88 4.85 -19.50 -8.12
C ARG A 88 6.03 -18.74 -8.71
N GLU A 89 7.12 -19.43 -8.96
CA GLU A 89 8.40 -18.79 -9.28
C GLU A 89 8.76 -17.77 -8.18
N ASP A 90 9.07 -16.52 -8.54
CA ASP A 90 9.34 -15.43 -7.60
C ASP A 90 8.10 -14.64 -7.16
N ASN A 91 6.91 -15.08 -7.55
CA ASN A 91 5.68 -14.43 -7.12
C ASN A 91 5.10 -15.11 -5.88
N HIS A 92 4.78 -14.32 -4.88
CA HIS A 92 4.20 -14.78 -3.63
C HIS A 92 2.82 -14.16 -3.42
N THR A 93 1.88 -14.93 -2.87
CA THR A 93 0.51 -14.48 -2.63
C THR A 93 0.03 -15.01 -1.29
N LEU A 94 -0.61 -14.15 -0.49
CA LEU A 94 -1.28 -14.54 0.73
C LEU A 94 -2.72 -14.97 0.44
N VAL A 95 -3.09 -16.11 1.02
CA VAL A 95 -4.47 -16.54 1.10
C VAL A 95 -4.74 -17.06 2.50
N TYR A 96 -6.02 -17.15 2.88
CA TYR A 96 -6.39 -17.58 4.23
C TYR A 96 -7.44 -18.68 4.15
N THR A 97 -7.50 -19.52 5.17
CA THR A 97 -8.57 -20.49 5.33
C THR A 97 -9.19 -20.38 6.71
N THR A 98 -10.46 -20.73 6.81
CA THR A 98 -11.12 -20.93 8.11
C THR A 98 -10.48 -22.11 8.84
N ALA A 99 -10.64 -22.14 10.18
CA ALA A 99 -10.08 -23.20 11.04
C ALA A 99 -10.55 -24.63 10.63
N ASP A 100 -11.76 -24.75 10.09
CA ASP A 100 -12.28 -26.02 9.57
C ASP A 100 -11.76 -26.40 8.17
N GLY A 101 -10.97 -25.51 7.56
CA GLY A 101 -10.36 -25.71 6.24
C GLY A 101 -11.32 -25.75 5.06
N LYS A 102 -12.60 -25.42 5.28
CA LYS A 102 -13.63 -25.53 4.23
C LYS A 102 -13.79 -24.27 3.39
N THR A 103 -13.40 -23.11 3.92
CA THR A 103 -13.53 -21.84 3.22
C THR A 103 -12.15 -21.26 2.94
N LEU A 104 -11.94 -20.83 1.69
CA LEU A 104 -10.79 -20.06 1.26
C LEU A 104 -11.19 -18.57 1.20
N ILE A 105 -10.33 -17.71 1.71
CA ILE A 105 -10.48 -16.26 1.70
C ILE A 105 -9.32 -15.68 0.92
N THR A 106 -9.63 -14.89 -0.10
CA THR A 106 -8.66 -14.12 -0.90
C THR A 106 -9.02 -12.65 -0.78
N GLY A 107 -8.02 -11.78 -0.67
CA GLY A 107 -8.22 -10.34 -0.54
C GLY A 107 -7.65 -9.76 0.75
N THR A 108 -8.03 -8.53 1.05
CA THR A 108 -7.52 -7.78 2.20
C THR A 108 -8.32 -8.10 3.45
N LEU A 109 -7.64 -8.54 4.50
CA LEU A 109 -8.20 -8.66 5.84
C LEU A 109 -8.03 -7.34 6.59
N LEU A 110 -9.11 -6.85 7.18
CA LEU A 110 -9.10 -5.71 8.07
C LEU A 110 -9.51 -6.17 9.47
N ASP A 111 -8.93 -5.57 10.51
CA ASP A 111 -9.40 -5.76 11.87
C ASP A 111 -10.62 -4.88 12.18
N HIS A 112 -11.16 -4.98 13.40
CA HIS A 112 -12.31 -4.20 13.86
C HIS A 112 -12.03 -2.68 13.97
N LYS A 113 -10.76 -2.26 13.92
CA LYS A 113 -10.33 -0.85 13.91
C LYS A 113 -10.04 -0.34 12.50
N GLY A 114 -10.14 -1.20 11.48
CA GLY A 114 -9.81 -0.89 10.09
C GLY A 114 -8.33 -1.03 9.73
N ASN A 115 -7.50 -1.59 10.60
CA ASN A 115 -6.09 -1.86 10.30
C ASN A 115 -5.97 -2.98 9.27
N ASN A 116 -5.04 -2.82 8.32
CA ASN A 116 -4.81 -3.79 7.27
C ASN A 116 -3.93 -4.95 7.75
N LEU A 117 -4.58 -6.04 8.16
CA LEU A 117 -3.88 -7.26 8.61
C LEU A 117 -3.13 -7.95 7.46
N SER A 118 -3.66 -7.89 6.24
CA SER A 118 -2.98 -8.51 5.09
C SER A 118 -1.65 -7.82 4.80
N GLU A 119 -1.56 -6.51 4.95
CA GLU A 119 -0.29 -5.78 4.82
C GLU A 119 0.71 -6.19 5.92
N PHE A 120 0.24 -6.28 7.17
CA PHE A 120 1.07 -6.76 8.29
C PHE A 120 1.64 -8.16 7.99
N TYR A 121 0.80 -9.11 7.54
CA TYR A 121 1.26 -10.47 7.22
C TYR A 121 2.15 -10.51 5.98
N THR A 122 1.91 -9.65 5.00
CA THR A 122 2.79 -9.51 3.82
C THR A 122 4.20 -9.12 4.25
N LYS A 123 4.34 -8.05 5.03
CA LYS A 123 5.66 -7.60 5.54
C LYS A 123 6.36 -8.65 6.40
N ARG A 124 5.62 -9.51 7.10
CA ARG A 124 6.17 -10.51 8.02
C ARG A 124 6.53 -11.83 7.37
N TYR A 125 5.77 -12.29 6.37
CA TYR A 125 5.85 -13.66 5.86
C TYR A 125 6.21 -13.78 4.39
N LEU A 126 6.12 -12.72 3.61
CA LEU A 126 6.59 -12.73 2.24
C LEU A 126 8.07 -12.31 2.18
N PRO A 127 8.84 -12.89 1.24
CA PRO A 127 10.17 -12.35 0.96
C PRO A 127 10.06 -10.88 0.60
N GLU A 128 10.93 -10.07 1.17
CA GLU A 128 11.01 -8.66 0.85
C GLU A 128 11.42 -8.49 -0.61
N ALA A 129 10.68 -7.65 -1.35
CA ALA A 129 11.02 -7.37 -2.73
C ALA A 129 12.27 -6.49 -2.77
N ASP A 130 13.20 -6.83 -3.66
CA ASP A 130 14.39 -6.00 -3.86
C ASP A 130 14.01 -4.68 -4.56
N PHE A 131 14.31 -3.55 -3.93
CA PHE A 131 14.08 -2.21 -4.49
C PHE A 131 14.73 -2.04 -5.87
N ALA A 132 15.88 -2.68 -6.10
CA ALA A 132 16.58 -2.63 -7.40
C ALA A 132 15.73 -3.16 -8.56
N LEU A 133 14.71 -4.00 -8.30
CA LEU A 133 13.79 -4.46 -9.35
C LEU A 133 12.98 -3.33 -9.98
N LEU A 134 12.75 -2.24 -9.24
CA LEU A 134 12.01 -1.09 -9.76
C LEU A 134 12.78 -0.33 -10.85
N ALA A 135 14.10 -0.44 -10.88
CA ALA A 135 14.90 0.11 -11.97
C ALA A 135 14.60 -0.54 -13.33
N GLN A 136 14.04 -1.76 -13.32
CA GLN A 136 13.61 -2.49 -14.52
C GLN A 136 12.18 -2.14 -14.94
N ALA A 137 11.44 -1.40 -14.13
CA ALA A 137 10.07 -1.02 -14.45
C ALA A 137 10.01 -0.12 -15.69
N TYR A 138 9.02 -0.36 -16.53
CA TYR A 138 8.70 0.54 -17.63
C TYR A 138 7.96 1.75 -17.06
N SER A 139 8.73 2.74 -16.65
CA SER A 139 8.26 3.93 -15.95
C SER A 139 8.43 5.18 -16.79
N ILE A 140 7.60 6.17 -16.51
CA ILE A 140 7.70 7.51 -17.09
C ILE A 140 8.34 8.41 -16.04
N ALA A 141 9.57 8.84 -16.29
CA ALA A 141 10.31 9.71 -15.41
C ALA A 141 9.96 11.16 -15.69
N GLN A 142 9.54 11.89 -14.69
CA GLN A 142 9.36 13.33 -14.77
C GLN A 142 10.55 14.03 -14.12
N LYS A 143 11.41 14.65 -14.95
CA LYS A 143 12.55 15.44 -14.49
C LYS A 143 12.16 16.90 -14.38
N SER A 144 12.53 17.55 -13.27
CA SER A 144 12.40 19.00 -13.16
C SER A 144 13.56 19.69 -13.85
N GLU A 145 13.37 20.95 -14.26
CA GLU A 145 14.46 21.79 -14.81
C GLU A 145 15.65 21.89 -13.82
N LEU A 146 15.36 21.84 -12.50
CA LEU A 146 16.38 21.84 -11.45
C LEU A 146 17.27 20.59 -11.46
N GLN A 147 16.72 19.42 -11.83
CA GLN A 147 17.49 18.19 -11.95
C GLN A 147 18.42 18.23 -13.17
N GLU A 148 17.98 18.82 -14.28
CA GLU A 148 18.84 19.00 -15.45
C GLU A 148 20.03 19.91 -15.15
N HIS A 149 19.84 20.97 -14.39
CA HIS A 149 20.89 21.87 -13.97
C HIS A 149 21.85 21.20 -12.96
N LYS A 150 21.34 20.42 -12.03
CA LYS A 150 22.17 19.66 -11.06
C LYS A 150 22.98 18.56 -11.77
N ALA A 151 22.39 17.86 -12.71
CA ALA A 151 23.09 16.82 -13.50
C ALA A 151 24.22 17.38 -14.36
N LYS A 152 24.10 18.61 -14.83
CA LYS A 152 25.16 19.33 -15.56
C LYS A 152 26.27 19.88 -14.65
N SER A 153 25.97 20.15 -13.40
CA SER A 153 26.91 20.73 -12.42
C SER A 153 27.61 19.73 -11.49
N GLN A 154 27.00 18.58 -11.28
CA GLN A 154 27.56 17.48 -10.51
C GLN A 154 27.66 16.29 -11.46
N GLY A 155 28.90 15.92 -11.85
CA GLY A 155 29.12 14.75 -12.69
C GLY A 155 28.36 13.54 -12.14
N ALA A 156 27.67 12.81 -13.00
CA ALA A 156 26.81 11.64 -12.82
C ALA A 156 27.05 10.81 -11.55
N GLY A 157 26.59 11.27 -10.42
CA GLY A 157 26.76 10.67 -9.10
C GLY A 157 25.59 11.11 -8.20
N GLY A 158 24.35 11.16 -8.74
CA GLY A 158 23.18 11.22 -7.91
C GLY A 158 23.02 9.87 -7.23
N SER A 159 23.06 9.83 -5.89
CA SER A 159 22.77 8.61 -5.14
C SER A 159 21.37 8.15 -5.57
N ASP A 160 21.25 6.91 -5.97
CA ASP A 160 20.02 6.21 -6.39
C ASP A 160 18.94 6.18 -5.27
N ASN A 161 19.22 6.84 -4.16
CA ASN A 161 18.56 6.70 -2.87
C ASN A 161 17.37 7.63 -2.63
N SER A 162 16.95 8.41 -3.61
CA SER A 162 15.85 9.36 -3.45
C SER A 162 14.80 9.27 -4.56
N VAL A 163 14.69 8.12 -5.22
CA VAL A 163 13.68 7.91 -6.26
C VAL A 163 12.39 7.42 -5.62
N LEU A 164 11.30 8.13 -5.86
CA LEU A 164 9.95 7.70 -5.52
C LEU A 164 9.31 7.02 -6.74
N TYR A 165 8.96 5.74 -6.60
CA TYR A 165 8.18 5.02 -7.61
C TYR A 165 6.70 5.05 -7.27
N VAL A 166 5.87 5.41 -8.27
CA VAL A 166 4.42 5.54 -8.10
C VAL A 166 3.71 4.66 -9.13
N PHE A 167 3.10 3.58 -8.66
CA PHE A 167 2.22 2.76 -9.50
C PHE A 167 0.87 3.45 -9.63
N PHE A 168 0.38 3.58 -10.86
CA PHE A 168 -0.86 4.27 -11.15
C PHE A 168 -1.68 3.58 -12.24
N ASP A 169 -3.00 3.61 -12.12
CA ASP A 169 -3.90 3.26 -13.22
C ASP A 169 -4.40 4.56 -13.87
N PRO A 170 -4.39 4.66 -15.21
CA PRO A 170 -4.84 5.89 -15.90
C PRO A 170 -6.27 6.34 -15.57
N ASN A 171 -7.11 5.45 -15.09
CA ASN A 171 -8.48 5.74 -14.66
C ASN A 171 -8.63 5.97 -13.16
N CYS A 172 -7.53 6.00 -12.41
CA CYS A 172 -7.58 6.14 -10.96
C CYS A 172 -7.71 7.62 -10.55
N PRO A 173 -8.84 8.05 -9.96
CA PRO A 173 -9.01 9.45 -9.54
C PRO A 173 -8.06 9.85 -8.40
N TYR A 174 -7.69 8.91 -7.53
CA TYR A 174 -6.72 9.17 -6.46
C TYR A 174 -5.30 9.36 -6.99
N CYS A 175 -4.96 8.78 -8.14
CA CYS A 175 -3.68 9.02 -8.79
C CYS A 175 -3.54 10.47 -9.28
N GLN A 176 -4.64 11.10 -9.68
CA GLN A 176 -4.66 12.53 -10.04
C GLN A 176 -4.38 13.43 -8.83
N PHE A 177 -4.91 13.09 -7.64
CA PHE A 177 -4.56 13.82 -6.41
C PHE A 177 -3.11 13.60 -6.02
N ALA A 178 -2.59 12.39 -6.17
CA ALA A 178 -1.17 12.11 -5.93
C ALA A 178 -0.28 12.91 -6.88
N TRP A 179 -0.64 12.99 -8.16
CA TRP A 179 0.06 13.81 -9.15
C TRP A 179 0.14 15.27 -8.73
N GLN A 180 -1.00 15.87 -8.38
CA GLN A 180 -1.08 17.26 -7.94
C GLN A 180 -0.25 17.50 -6.66
N ALA A 181 -0.33 16.57 -5.69
CA ALA A 181 0.42 16.67 -4.45
C ALA A 181 1.95 16.55 -4.67
N LEU A 182 2.37 15.73 -5.63
CA LEU A 182 3.78 15.50 -5.94
C LEU A 182 4.38 16.57 -6.86
N GLU A 183 3.56 17.34 -7.59
CA GLU A 183 4.05 18.35 -8.53
C GLU A 183 4.97 19.38 -7.86
N VAL A 184 4.64 19.80 -6.64
CA VAL A 184 5.48 20.76 -5.89
C VAL A 184 6.82 20.18 -5.48
N TYR A 185 6.87 18.87 -5.18
CA TYR A 185 8.12 18.16 -4.86
C TYR A 185 8.97 17.93 -6.11
N GLN A 186 8.35 17.63 -7.25
CA GLN A 186 9.03 17.54 -8.55
C GLN A 186 9.68 18.86 -8.93
N GLN A 187 8.99 19.98 -8.74
CA GLN A 187 9.54 21.32 -8.97
C GLN A 187 10.73 21.64 -8.05
N GLN A 188 10.82 21.02 -6.88
CA GLN A 188 11.96 21.11 -5.97
C GLN A 188 13.07 20.08 -6.26
N GLY A 189 12.92 19.28 -7.31
CA GLY A 189 13.93 18.35 -7.76
C GLY A 189 13.79 16.91 -7.25
N ALA A 190 12.63 16.51 -6.70
CA ALA A 190 12.36 15.11 -6.39
C ALA A 190 12.33 14.29 -7.68
N GLU A 191 13.00 13.15 -7.70
CA GLU A 191 12.89 12.19 -8.79
C GLU A 191 11.69 11.28 -8.54
N ILE A 192 10.69 11.38 -9.41
CA ILE A 192 9.46 10.61 -9.31
C ILE A 192 9.27 9.82 -10.61
N ARG A 193 9.11 8.51 -10.50
CA ARG A 193 8.92 7.58 -11.61
C ARG A 193 7.53 6.99 -11.56
N TRP A 194 6.73 7.27 -12.57
CA TRP A 194 5.36 6.81 -12.69
C TRP A 194 5.30 5.50 -13.46
N ILE A 195 4.81 4.45 -12.83
CA ILE A 195 4.72 3.09 -13.37
C ILE A 195 3.26 2.81 -13.72
N PRO A 196 2.87 2.81 -15.01
CA PRO A 196 1.51 2.51 -15.40
C PRO A 196 1.16 1.04 -15.17
N VAL A 197 -0.02 0.81 -14.58
CA VAL A 197 -0.69 -0.48 -14.41
C VAL A 197 -2.13 -0.37 -14.87
N ALA A 198 -2.85 -1.49 -15.01
CA ALA A 198 -4.20 -1.47 -15.59
C ALA A 198 -5.09 -2.56 -15.01
N TYR A 199 -6.07 -2.17 -14.18
CA TYR A 199 -7.03 -3.12 -13.61
C TYR A 199 -8.36 -2.48 -13.16
N LEU A 200 -8.47 -1.14 -13.14
CA LEU A 200 -9.66 -0.46 -12.60
C LEU A 200 -10.83 -0.42 -13.58
N GLN A 201 -10.55 -0.21 -14.86
CA GLN A 201 -11.57 -0.07 -15.89
C GLN A 201 -11.20 -0.89 -17.14
N PRO A 202 -12.15 -1.27 -17.98
CA PRO A 202 -11.88 -2.03 -19.20
C PRO A 202 -10.90 -1.33 -20.16
N ASP A 203 -10.89 -0.02 -20.18
CA ASP A 203 -10.02 0.80 -21.04
C ASP A 203 -8.69 1.19 -20.37
N SER A 204 -8.47 0.84 -19.08
CA SER A 204 -7.21 1.09 -18.37
C SER A 204 -6.02 0.51 -19.14
N ARG A 205 -6.17 -0.73 -19.67
CA ARG A 205 -5.12 -1.39 -20.42
C ARG A 205 -4.72 -0.59 -21.69
N ILE A 206 -5.71 -0.15 -22.45
CA ILE A 206 -5.50 0.63 -23.66
C ILE A 206 -4.77 1.94 -23.32
N LYS A 207 -5.22 2.65 -22.29
CA LYS A 207 -4.61 3.91 -21.85
C LYS A 207 -3.18 3.71 -21.34
N ALA A 208 -2.94 2.67 -20.53
CA ALA A 208 -1.62 2.37 -20.00
C ALA A 208 -0.62 1.99 -21.11
N THR A 209 -1.03 1.17 -22.07
CA THR A 209 -0.17 0.80 -23.21
C THR A 209 0.08 1.99 -24.14
N ALA A 210 -0.92 2.84 -24.38
CA ALA A 210 -0.74 4.07 -25.15
C ALA A 210 0.28 5.03 -24.49
N LEU A 211 0.28 5.13 -23.15
CA LEU A 211 1.29 5.88 -22.42
C LEU A 211 2.70 5.31 -22.62
N LEU A 212 2.84 3.98 -22.52
CA LEU A 212 4.12 3.30 -22.68
C LEU A 212 4.66 3.35 -24.13
N GLN A 213 3.78 3.53 -25.11
CA GLN A 213 4.11 3.61 -26.54
C GLN A 213 4.28 5.05 -27.03
N SER A 214 3.96 6.04 -26.19
CA SER A 214 3.99 7.45 -26.57
C SER A 214 5.41 7.92 -26.90
N GLU A 215 5.56 8.69 -27.97
CA GLU A 215 6.82 9.38 -28.29
C GLU A 215 7.12 10.52 -27.31
N GLN A 216 6.09 11.02 -26.61
CA GLN A 216 6.20 12.08 -25.60
C GLN A 216 5.55 11.62 -24.28
N PRO A 217 6.12 10.63 -23.61
CA PRO A 217 5.46 9.96 -22.48
C PRO A 217 5.17 10.90 -21.31
N GLU A 218 6.03 11.87 -21.04
CA GLU A 218 5.83 12.85 -19.96
C GLU A 218 4.63 13.78 -20.24
N HIS A 219 4.51 14.24 -21.48
CA HIS A 219 3.37 15.07 -21.91
C HIS A 219 2.07 14.26 -21.84
N SER A 220 2.09 13.04 -22.35
CA SER A 220 0.94 12.13 -22.34
C SER A 220 0.51 11.77 -20.91
N LEU A 221 1.46 11.52 -20.03
CA LEU A 221 1.18 11.27 -18.60
C LEU A 221 0.53 12.47 -17.95
N ARG A 222 1.07 13.68 -18.17
CA ARG A 222 0.50 14.92 -17.65
C ARG A 222 -0.94 15.12 -18.14
N ALA A 223 -1.19 14.92 -19.44
CA ALA A 223 -2.53 15.04 -20.01
C ALA A 223 -3.54 14.09 -19.35
N VAL A 224 -3.17 12.83 -19.11
CA VAL A 224 -3.98 11.85 -18.38
C VAL A 224 -4.25 12.28 -16.95
N MET A 225 -3.22 12.69 -16.22
CA MET A 225 -3.34 13.07 -14.80
C MET A 225 -4.15 14.35 -14.59
N MET A 226 -4.09 15.26 -15.57
CA MET A 226 -4.84 16.53 -15.52
C MET A 226 -6.20 16.44 -16.22
N GLN A 227 -6.58 15.28 -16.77
CA GLN A 227 -7.82 15.07 -17.54
C GLN A 227 -7.97 16.05 -18.73
N GLN A 228 -6.86 16.45 -19.32
CA GLN A 228 -6.86 17.50 -20.34
C GLN A 228 -7.11 16.98 -21.74
N GLU A 229 -6.73 15.73 -22.03
CA GLU A 229 -6.85 15.14 -23.37
C GLU A 229 -7.15 13.64 -23.30
N ILE A 230 -7.87 13.16 -24.31
CA ILE A 230 -7.95 11.72 -24.61
C ILE A 230 -6.63 11.36 -25.28
N LEU A 231 -5.88 10.41 -24.69
CA LEU A 231 -4.68 9.90 -25.34
C LEU A 231 -5.01 9.43 -26.75
N PRO A 232 -4.32 9.95 -27.79
CA PRO A 232 -4.50 9.43 -29.12
C PRO A 232 -4.12 7.95 -29.13
N MET A 233 -5.01 7.12 -29.63
CA MET A 233 -4.67 5.72 -29.89
C MET A 233 -3.63 5.71 -31.02
N PRO A 234 -2.54 4.94 -30.84
CA PRO A 234 -1.60 4.75 -31.94
C PRO A 234 -2.33 4.21 -33.18
N GLU A 235 -2.09 4.79 -34.35
CA GLU A 235 -2.72 4.36 -35.62
C GLU A 235 -2.44 2.89 -35.93
N GLU A 236 -1.27 2.40 -35.52
CA GLU A 236 -0.82 1.01 -35.69
C GLU A 236 -1.42 0.04 -34.62
N GLY A 237 -2.23 0.56 -33.69
CA GLY A 237 -2.76 -0.20 -32.59
C GLY A 237 -1.75 -0.37 -31.43
N ILE A 238 -2.06 -1.30 -30.53
CA ILE A 238 -1.20 -1.57 -29.35
C ILE A 238 -0.06 -2.51 -29.77
N GLY A 239 1.17 -2.06 -29.58
CA GLY A 239 2.37 -2.84 -29.86
C GLY A 239 2.59 -3.97 -28.85
N ILE A 240 3.18 -5.08 -29.30
CA ILE A 240 3.51 -6.23 -28.44
C ILE A 240 4.46 -5.79 -27.31
N GLU A 241 5.40 -4.90 -27.58
CA GLU A 241 6.36 -4.41 -26.58
C GLU A 241 5.69 -3.65 -25.44
N SER A 242 4.73 -2.76 -25.75
CA SER A 242 3.97 -2.02 -24.73
C SER A 242 3.07 -2.93 -23.88
N GLU A 243 2.55 -4.00 -24.48
CA GLU A 243 1.80 -5.03 -23.75
C GLU A 243 2.69 -5.83 -22.81
N GLN A 244 3.89 -6.20 -23.25
CA GLN A 244 4.88 -6.89 -22.41
C GLN A 244 5.35 -5.98 -21.26
N ALA A 245 5.59 -4.71 -21.56
CA ALA A 245 5.96 -3.70 -20.57
C ALA A 245 4.88 -3.53 -19.50
N LEU A 246 3.62 -3.40 -19.91
CA LEU A 246 2.50 -3.33 -18.97
C LEU A 246 2.36 -4.61 -18.13
N SER A 247 2.50 -5.77 -18.77
CA SER A 247 2.47 -7.06 -18.06
C SER A 247 3.57 -7.16 -17.01
N PHE A 248 4.77 -6.70 -17.31
CA PHE A 248 5.89 -6.65 -16.38
C PHE A 248 5.60 -5.71 -15.20
N ASN A 249 5.09 -4.49 -15.46
CA ASN A 249 4.69 -3.55 -14.41
C ASN A 249 3.61 -4.14 -13.49
N MET A 250 2.65 -4.86 -14.05
CA MET A 250 1.61 -5.55 -13.26
C MET A 250 2.20 -6.66 -12.38
N GLN A 251 3.23 -7.35 -12.85
CA GLN A 251 3.94 -8.36 -12.05
C GLN A 251 4.73 -7.69 -10.92
N LEU A 252 5.43 -6.57 -11.20
CA LEU A 252 6.12 -5.80 -10.16
C LEU A 252 5.14 -5.33 -9.07
N MET A 253 3.98 -4.79 -9.45
CA MET A 253 2.95 -4.37 -8.48
C MET A 253 2.58 -5.52 -7.52
N LYS A 254 2.41 -6.73 -8.05
CA LYS A 254 2.13 -7.93 -7.25
C LYS A 254 3.32 -8.32 -6.37
N ARG A 255 4.54 -8.23 -6.91
CA ARG A 255 5.78 -8.59 -6.21
C ARG A 255 6.05 -7.69 -5.00
N PHE A 256 5.71 -6.41 -5.11
CA PHE A 256 5.74 -5.46 -4.00
C PHE A 256 4.47 -5.51 -3.13
N ALA A 257 3.59 -6.49 -3.36
CA ALA A 257 2.34 -6.71 -2.63
C ALA A 257 1.43 -5.47 -2.55
N LEU A 258 1.49 -4.62 -3.56
CA LEU A 258 0.70 -3.40 -3.65
C LEU A 258 -0.74 -3.74 -4.03
N GLN A 259 -1.71 -3.22 -3.26
CA GLN A 259 -3.10 -3.66 -3.34
C GLN A 259 -4.04 -2.65 -4.02
N GLY A 260 -3.53 -1.49 -4.41
CA GLY A 260 -4.34 -0.44 -5.01
C GLY A 260 -3.49 0.65 -5.62
N THR A 261 -4.11 1.59 -6.33
CA THR A 261 -3.45 2.78 -6.87
C THR A 261 -4.07 4.06 -6.32
N PRO A 262 -3.26 5.12 -6.14
CA PRO A 262 -1.81 5.14 -6.32
C PRO A 262 -1.13 4.21 -5.31
N ALA A 263 0.04 3.65 -5.66
CA ALA A 263 0.88 2.96 -4.70
C ALA A 263 2.31 3.48 -4.83
N PHE A 264 2.94 3.70 -3.69
CA PHE A 264 4.23 4.35 -3.56
C PHE A 264 5.25 3.35 -3.04
N VAL A 265 6.47 3.39 -3.60
CA VAL A 265 7.60 2.59 -3.11
C VAL A 265 8.83 3.48 -3.09
N TRP A 266 9.50 3.54 -1.94
CA TRP A 266 10.69 4.37 -1.74
C TRP A 266 11.63 3.72 -0.72
N LEU A 267 12.84 4.24 -0.63
CA LEU A 267 13.74 3.96 0.49
C LEU A 267 13.67 5.12 1.48
N ASP A 268 13.49 4.82 2.75
CA ASP A 268 13.52 5.84 3.80
C ASP A 268 14.97 6.32 4.09
N SER A 269 15.14 7.19 5.07
CA SER A 269 16.45 7.72 5.47
C SER A 269 17.42 6.66 5.99
N GLU A 270 16.91 5.50 6.42
CA GLU A 270 17.68 4.35 6.89
C GLU A 270 17.93 3.32 5.78
N GLN A 271 17.55 3.66 4.53
CA GLN A 271 17.64 2.78 3.36
C GLN A 271 16.76 1.52 3.48
N GLN A 272 15.71 1.61 4.26
CA GLN A 272 14.73 0.54 4.37
C GLN A 272 13.63 0.72 3.33
N LEU A 273 13.24 -0.39 2.70
CA LEU A 273 12.15 -0.39 1.73
C LEU A 273 10.84 -0.03 2.42
N GLN A 274 10.20 1.00 1.90
CA GLN A 274 8.87 1.42 2.32
C GLN A 274 7.88 1.31 1.15
N SER A 275 6.64 1.00 1.47
CA SER A 275 5.55 1.00 0.50
C SER A 275 4.24 1.47 1.12
N TYR A 276 3.40 2.11 0.31
CA TYR A 276 2.09 2.57 0.73
C TYR A 276 1.09 2.46 -0.43
N SER A 277 -0.08 1.87 -0.19
CA SER A 277 -1.15 1.77 -1.19
C SER A 277 -2.31 2.70 -0.84
N GLY A 278 -2.78 3.46 -1.82
CA GLY A 278 -3.79 4.49 -1.67
C GLY A 278 -3.20 5.89 -1.55
N MET A 279 -4.07 6.90 -1.38
CA MET A 279 -3.63 8.29 -1.19
C MET A 279 -3.28 8.54 0.27
N PRO A 280 -2.01 8.88 0.60
CA PRO A 280 -1.58 9.14 1.97
C PRO A 280 -2.03 10.54 2.44
N LYS A 281 -1.75 10.85 3.71
CA LYS A 281 -1.77 12.24 4.18
C LYS A 281 -0.69 13.05 3.48
N LEU A 282 -0.95 14.34 3.24
CA LEU A 282 -0.01 15.21 2.49
C LEU A 282 1.37 15.32 3.14
N ALA A 283 1.44 15.30 4.47
CA ALA A 283 2.72 15.35 5.19
C ALA A 283 3.63 14.15 4.90
N THR A 284 3.06 12.98 4.55
CA THR A 284 3.84 11.78 4.23
C THR A 284 4.68 11.93 2.96
N PHE A 285 4.28 12.80 2.04
CA PHE A 285 5.07 13.02 0.81
C PHE A 285 6.46 13.61 1.06
N ALA A 286 6.64 14.34 2.17
CA ALA A 286 7.96 14.84 2.58
C ALA A 286 8.93 13.68 2.83
N GLU A 287 8.50 12.67 3.60
CA GLU A 287 9.27 11.46 3.85
C GLU A 287 9.52 10.67 2.55
N MET A 288 8.47 10.43 1.76
CA MET A 288 8.54 9.65 0.51
C MET A 288 9.52 10.25 -0.51
N THR A 289 9.66 11.57 -0.53
CA THR A 289 10.52 12.29 -1.48
C THR A 289 11.89 12.66 -0.89
N GLY A 290 12.09 12.45 0.41
CA GLY A 290 13.28 12.88 1.12
C GLY A 290 13.47 14.41 1.15
N GLN A 291 12.38 15.18 1.03
CA GLN A 291 12.39 16.64 1.00
C GLN A 291 11.62 17.21 2.19
N GLU A 292 11.79 18.51 2.44
CA GLU A 292 10.97 19.23 3.42
C GLU A 292 9.50 19.28 2.95
N GLU A 293 8.56 19.32 3.92
CA GLU A 293 7.14 19.42 3.62
C GLU A 293 6.82 20.65 2.78
N GLN A 294 6.15 20.45 1.66
CA GLN A 294 5.79 21.49 0.72
C GLN A 294 4.34 21.97 0.94
N PRO A 295 4.09 23.28 0.90
CA PRO A 295 2.75 23.81 1.06
C PRO A 295 1.85 23.42 -0.11
N GLN A 296 0.74 22.74 0.19
CA GLN A 296 -0.26 22.31 -0.77
C GLN A 296 -1.37 23.36 -0.88
N LYS A 297 -1.51 23.99 -2.04
CA LYS A 297 -2.47 25.09 -2.28
C LYS A 297 -3.78 24.64 -2.93
N ALA A 298 -3.80 23.48 -3.57
CA ALA A 298 -4.98 22.96 -4.27
C ALA A 298 -6.11 22.65 -3.25
N PRO A 299 -7.30 23.23 -3.41
CA PRO A 299 -8.41 23.03 -2.47
C PRO A 299 -8.85 21.57 -2.36
N GLU A 300 -8.81 20.84 -3.45
CA GLU A 300 -9.18 19.42 -3.55
C GLU A 300 -8.29 18.50 -2.71
N LEU A 301 -7.06 18.95 -2.40
CA LEU A 301 -6.13 18.21 -1.55
C LEU A 301 -6.39 18.42 -0.03
N ALA A 302 -7.26 19.37 0.34
CA ALA A 302 -7.51 19.69 1.75
C ALA A 302 -7.99 18.49 2.59
N ARG A 303 -8.70 17.55 1.97
CA ARG A 303 -9.20 16.32 2.62
C ARG A 303 -8.11 15.31 3.00
N PHE A 304 -6.89 15.49 2.52
CA PHE A 304 -5.75 14.61 2.80
C PHE A 304 -4.74 15.22 3.81
N ARG A 305 -5.10 16.33 4.45
CA ARG A 305 -4.29 16.99 5.51
C ARG A 305 -4.34 16.24 6.83
#